data_ff5e8ca44bd77ae1d9c9f049db7a5ffe
#
_entry.id   ff5e8ca44bd77ae1d9c9f049db7a5ffe
#
_cell.length_a   1.000
_cell.length_b   1.000
_cell.length_c   1.000
_cell.angle_alpha   90.00
_cell.angle_beta   90.00
_cell.angle_gamma   90.00
#
_symmetry.space_group_name_H-M   'P 1'
#
loop_
_entity.id
_entity.type
_entity.pdbx_description
1 polymer ?
#
loop_
_entity_poly.entity_id
_entity_poly.type
_entity_poly.pdbx_seq_one_letter_code
_entity_poly.pdbx_strand_id
1 'polypeptide(L)'
;MKNVLSGIVLLSLAAAPQDKKDRGKTPELTKKYVEHMKENAKSMKSLLEDIEKGKPEPELKKHLARIRENATKARELKYRKDEEEAEKLDGHFDIFLTKLKLDFEEAEWGDKEKRLYLHERLQAKCDVCHETLRD
;
A
#
# COMPACT_ATOMS: atom_id res chain seq x y z
N MET A 1 -29.57 -34.63 -17.36
CA MET A 1 -29.20 -34.56 -16.86
C MET A 1 -28.98 -33.66 -16.85
N LYS A 2 -28.82 -33.28 -16.55
CA LYS A 2 -28.46 -32.50 -16.52
C LYS A 2 -29.03 -31.49 -16.10
N ASN A 3 -29.80 -31.15 -15.75
CA ASN A 3 -30.48 -30.22 -15.35
C ASN A 3 -30.44 -29.88 -14.00
N VAL A 4 -30.20 -30.62 -13.18
CA VAL A 4 -30.07 -30.44 -11.80
C VAL A 4 -28.96 -29.54 -11.42
N LEU A 5 -27.95 -29.58 -12.19
CA LEU A 5 -26.81 -28.77 -11.94
C LEU A 5 -27.07 -27.32 -12.05
N SER A 6 -27.92 -26.93 -12.93
CA SER A 6 -28.17 -25.53 -13.17
C SER A 6 -28.75 -24.79 -12.02
N GLY A 7 -29.73 -25.38 -11.38
CA GLY A 7 -30.38 -24.70 -10.28
C GLY A 7 -29.47 -24.36 -9.14
N ILE A 8 -28.64 -25.28 -8.79
CA ILE A 8 -27.74 -25.10 -7.67
C ILE A 8 -26.69 -24.03 -7.93
N VAL A 9 -26.19 -24.04 -9.12
CA VAL A 9 -25.17 -23.07 -9.52
C VAL A 9 -25.71 -21.66 -9.46
N LEU A 10 -26.93 -21.48 -9.89
CA LEU A 10 -27.54 -20.16 -9.91
C LEU A 10 -27.68 -19.56 -8.51
N LEU A 11 -28.00 -20.36 -7.53
CA LEU A 11 -28.13 -19.88 -6.19
C LEU A 11 -26.83 -19.37 -5.64
N SER A 12 -25.78 -20.09 -5.87
CA SER A 12 -24.47 -19.69 -5.41
C SER A 12 -24.03 -18.39 -6.04
N LEU A 13 -24.31 -18.24 -7.30
CA LEU A 13 -23.90 -17.02 -8.00
C LEU A 13 -24.69 -15.81 -7.54
N ALA A 14 -25.91 -16.00 -7.15
CA ALA A 14 -26.72 -14.88 -6.72
C ALA A 14 -26.17 -14.22 -5.46
N ALA A 15 -25.61 -14.99 -4.55
CA ALA A 15 -25.05 -14.45 -3.33
C ALA A 15 -23.63 -13.93 -3.47
N ALA A 16 -22.83 -14.63 -4.24
CA ALA A 16 -21.41 -14.30 -4.36
C ALA A 16 -21.11 -12.89 -4.83
N PRO A 17 -21.76 -12.35 -5.85
CA PRO A 17 -21.42 -11.01 -6.33
C PRO A 17 -21.62 -9.92 -5.29
N GLN A 18 -22.62 -10.08 -4.47
CA GLN A 18 -22.92 -9.10 -3.45
C GLN A 18 -21.85 -9.10 -2.37
N ASP A 19 -21.43 -10.26 -1.94
CA ASP A 19 -20.38 -10.40 -0.95
C ASP A 19 -19.06 -9.83 -1.45
N LYS A 20 -18.74 -10.04 -2.71
CA LYS A 20 -17.55 -9.51 -3.31
C LYS A 20 -17.55 -7.99 -3.32
N LYS A 21 -18.66 -7.39 -3.62
CA LYS A 21 -18.77 -5.95 -3.73
C LYS A 21 -18.45 -5.24 -2.42
N ASP A 22 -18.91 -5.79 -1.31
CA ASP A 22 -18.73 -5.16 -0.02
C ASP A 22 -17.53 -5.64 0.76
N ARG A 23 -16.96 -6.75 0.36
CA ARG A 23 -15.94 -7.45 1.11
C ARG A 23 -14.69 -6.64 1.44
N GLY A 24 -14.28 -5.80 0.53
CA GLY A 24 -13.05 -5.04 0.67
C GLY A 24 -13.16 -3.75 1.44
N LYS A 25 -14.35 -3.40 1.92
CA LYS A 25 -14.56 -2.13 2.63
C LYS A 25 -15.40 -2.27 3.90
N THR A 26 -15.13 -3.29 4.68
CA THR A 26 -15.79 -3.43 5.98
C THR A 26 -15.17 -2.43 6.95
N PRO A 27 -15.87 -2.06 8.02
CA PRO A 27 -15.32 -1.15 9.03
C PRO A 27 -14.00 -1.67 9.62
N GLU A 28 -13.91 -2.97 9.81
CA GLU A 28 -12.71 -3.58 10.36
C GLU A 28 -11.52 -3.47 9.40
N LEU A 29 -11.73 -3.76 8.12
CA LEU A 29 -10.68 -3.63 7.11
C LEU A 29 -10.27 -2.18 6.92
N THR A 30 -11.23 -1.27 6.96
CA THR A 30 -10.96 0.16 6.86
C THR A 30 -10.04 0.60 8.00
N LYS A 31 -10.33 0.15 9.21
CA LYS A 31 -9.52 0.48 10.38
C LYS A 31 -8.09 -0.02 10.20
N LYS A 32 -7.93 -1.27 9.80
CA LYS A 32 -6.61 -1.87 9.59
C LYS A 32 -5.82 -1.15 8.50
N TYR A 33 -6.48 -0.86 7.40
CA TYR A 33 -5.86 -0.14 6.29
C TYR A 33 -5.36 1.23 6.74
N VAL A 34 -6.20 1.97 7.46
CA VAL A 34 -5.84 3.30 7.96
C VAL A 34 -4.66 3.20 8.94
N GLU A 35 -4.64 2.17 9.79
CA GLU A 35 -3.53 1.98 10.71
C GLU A 35 -2.20 1.79 9.98
N HIS A 36 -2.18 0.99 8.91
CA HIS A 36 -0.96 0.81 8.12
C HIS A 36 -0.54 2.11 7.44
N MET A 37 -1.50 2.88 6.96
CA MET A 37 -1.19 4.18 6.33
C MET A 37 -0.63 5.17 7.34
N LYS A 38 -1.17 5.17 8.55
CA LYS A 38 -0.66 6.03 9.63
C LYS A 38 0.75 5.63 10.03
N GLU A 39 1.04 4.34 10.08
CA GLU A 39 2.38 3.86 10.39
C GLU A 39 3.37 4.27 9.30
N ASN A 40 2.94 4.26 8.04
CA ASN A 40 3.79 4.74 6.95
C ASN A 40 4.07 6.23 7.08
N ALA A 41 3.06 7.03 7.39
CA ALA A 41 3.26 8.47 7.60
C ALA A 41 4.22 8.73 8.74
N LYS A 42 4.11 7.95 9.81
CA LYS A 42 5.00 8.06 10.96
C LYS A 42 6.45 7.71 10.58
N SER A 43 6.63 6.65 9.79
CA SER A 43 7.95 6.25 9.31
C SER A 43 8.56 7.31 8.40
N MET A 44 7.76 7.95 7.55
CA MET A 44 8.22 9.03 6.68
C MET A 44 8.70 10.22 7.51
N LYS A 45 7.97 10.56 8.56
CA LYS A 45 8.34 11.65 9.44
C LYS A 45 9.63 11.33 10.20
N SER A 46 9.73 10.12 10.73
CA SER A 46 10.93 9.69 11.44
C SER A 46 12.15 9.66 10.53
N LEU A 47 11.94 9.26 9.28
CA LEU A 47 13.01 9.26 8.27
C LEU A 47 13.54 10.68 8.08
N LEU A 48 12.67 11.65 7.92
CA LEU A 48 13.08 13.04 7.73
C LEU A 48 13.86 13.54 8.95
N GLU A 49 13.36 13.25 10.14
CA GLU A 49 14.03 13.65 11.38
C GLU A 49 15.43 13.05 11.47
N ASP A 50 15.58 11.79 11.10
CA ASP A 50 16.87 11.13 11.15
C ASP A 50 17.83 11.66 10.08
N ILE A 51 17.32 12.03 8.91
CA ILE A 51 18.14 12.70 7.90
C ILE A 51 18.69 14.01 8.45
N GLU A 52 17.83 14.79 9.08
CA GLU A 52 18.23 16.09 9.66
C GLU A 52 19.22 15.94 10.80
N LYS A 53 19.14 14.86 11.54
CA LYS A 53 20.08 14.57 12.62
C LYS A 53 21.41 13.98 12.12
N GLY A 54 21.51 13.72 10.84
CA GLY A 54 22.73 13.14 10.27
C GLY A 54 22.95 11.68 10.60
N LYS A 55 21.88 10.92 10.79
CA LYS A 55 21.99 9.49 11.07
C LYS A 55 22.62 8.75 9.90
N PRO A 56 23.35 7.66 10.15
CA PRO A 56 23.98 6.91 9.05
C PRO A 56 22.96 6.21 8.16
N GLU A 57 23.35 5.96 6.92
CA GLU A 57 22.47 5.38 5.92
C GLU A 57 21.73 4.11 6.36
N PRO A 58 22.38 3.13 7.04
CA PRO A 58 21.67 1.94 7.50
C PRO A 58 20.49 2.26 8.43
N GLU A 59 20.61 3.31 9.24
CA GLU A 59 19.52 3.74 10.11
C GLU A 59 18.36 4.28 9.29
N LEU A 60 18.67 5.04 8.26
CA LEU A 60 17.65 5.61 7.38
C LEU A 60 16.90 4.49 6.66
N LYS A 61 17.62 3.48 6.21
CA LYS A 61 17.00 2.38 5.46
C LYS A 61 16.10 1.50 6.31
N LYS A 62 16.23 1.55 7.63
CA LYS A 62 15.28 0.85 8.51
C LYS A 62 13.87 1.41 8.39
N HIS A 63 13.76 2.71 8.18
CA HIS A 63 12.44 3.31 7.99
C HIS A 63 11.81 2.86 6.67
N LEU A 64 12.62 2.68 5.64
CA LEU A 64 12.14 2.18 4.35
C LEU A 64 11.61 0.76 4.48
N ALA A 65 12.29 -0.07 5.26
CA ALA A 65 11.85 -1.44 5.50
C ALA A 65 10.48 -1.48 6.18
N ARG A 66 10.23 -0.56 7.11
CA ARG A 66 8.93 -0.46 7.78
C ARG A 66 7.85 -0.01 6.81
N ILE A 67 8.18 0.95 5.95
CA ILE A 67 7.24 1.42 4.93
C ILE A 67 6.87 0.28 4.01
N ARG A 68 7.85 -0.51 3.58
CA ARG A 68 7.59 -1.67 2.73
C ARG A 68 6.70 -2.68 3.43
N GLU A 69 6.99 -2.98 4.69
CA GLU A 69 6.21 -3.94 5.45
C GLU A 69 4.75 -3.49 5.56
N ASN A 70 4.53 -2.23 5.92
CA ASN A 70 3.17 -1.72 6.06
C ASN A 70 2.44 -1.64 4.72
N ALA A 71 3.13 -1.26 3.66
CA ALA A 71 2.52 -1.23 2.33
C ALA A 71 2.13 -2.64 1.87
N THR A 72 3.00 -3.62 2.13
CA THR A 72 2.71 -5.01 1.79
C THR A 72 1.50 -5.53 2.57
N LYS A 73 1.44 -5.23 3.86
CA LYS A 73 0.30 -5.64 4.68
C LYS A 73 -0.99 -4.96 4.23
N ALA A 74 -0.91 -3.69 3.87
CA ALA A 74 -2.08 -2.97 3.37
C ALA A 74 -2.57 -3.58 2.07
N ARG A 75 -1.65 -3.95 1.17
CA ARG A 75 -2.01 -4.61 -0.07
C ARG A 75 -2.71 -5.94 0.18
N GLU A 76 -2.23 -6.71 1.14
CA GLU A 76 -2.78 -8.01 1.48
C GLU A 76 -4.20 -7.94 2.04
N LEU A 77 -4.59 -6.81 2.60
CA LEU A 77 -5.94 -6.64 3.11
C LEU A 77 -7.00 -6.61 2.02
N LYS A 78 -6.60 -6.35 0.78
CA LYS A 78 -7.54 -6.24 -0.34
C LYS A 78 -8.64 -5.23 -0.06
N TYR A 79 -8.25 -4.09 0.49
CA TYR A 79 -9.17 -3.03 0.87
C TYR A 79 -9.76 -2.33 -0.36
N ARG A 80 -10.86 -2.88 -0.85
CA ARG A 80 -11.51 -2.35 -2.05
C ARG A 80 -12.97 -2.65 -2.06
N LYS A 81 -13.66 -1.80 -2.76
CA LYS A 81 -15.09 -1.90 -2.93
C LYS A 81 -15.46 -3.02 -3.90
N ASP A 82 -14.73 -3.13 -5.01
CA ASP A 82 -14.98 -4.14 -6.01
C ASP A 82 -13.67 -4.63 -6.62
N GLU A 83 -13.77 -5.59 -7.53
CA GLU A 83 -12.59 -6.20 -8.15
C GLU A 83 -11.79 -5.24 -9.02
N GLU A 84 -12.45 -4.34 -9.71
CA GLU A 84 -11.76 -3.37 -10.55
C GLU A 84 -10.91 -2.44 -9.71
N GLU A 85 -11.46 -1.93 -8.61
CA GLU A 85 -10.71 -1.09 -7.69
C GLU A 85 -9.58 -1.88 -7.04
N ALA A 86 -9.80 -3.14 -6.74
CA ALA A 86 -8.78 -3.99 -6.15
C ALA A 86 -7.59 -4.16 -7.09
N GLU A 87 -7.85 -4.39 -8.37
CA GLU A 87 -6.79 -4.50 -9.36
C GLU A 87 -5.98 -3.22 -9.48
N LYS A 88 -6.66 -2.09 -9.51
CA LYS A 88 -6.00 -0.80 -9.59
C LYS A 88 -5.11 -0.56 -8.38
N LEU A 89 -5.62 -0.85 -7.20
CA LEU A 89 -4.85 -0.67 -5.98
C LEU A 89 -3.65 -1.60 -5.93
N ASP A 90 -3.84 -2.85 -6.29
CA ASP A 90 -2.74 -3.80 -6.33
C ASP A 90 -1.66 -3.32 -7.30
N GLY A 91 -2.05 -2.78 -8.45
CA GLY A 91 -1.12 -2.20 -9.41
C GLY A 91 -0.35 -1.03 -8.82
N HIS A 92 -1.01 -0.13 -8.11
CA HIS A 92 -0.36 0.99 -7.46
C HIS A 92 0.63 0.53 -6.38
N PHE A 93 0.24 -0.46 -5.58
CA PHE A 93 1.15 -1.02 -4.58
C PHE A 93 2.35 -1.69 -5.22
N ASP A 94 2.15 -2.43 -6.30
CA ASP A 94 3.24 -3.11 -6.98
C ASP A 94 4.24 -2.11 -7.54
N ILE A 95 3.77 -1.04 -8.16
CA ILE A 95 4.63 0.03 -8.67
C ILE A 95 5.36 0.69 -7.52
N PHE A 96 4.64 1.03 -6.45
CA PHE A 96 5.23 1.66 -5.29
C PHE A 96 6.34 0.79 -4.67
N LEU A 97 6.05 -0.48 -4.45
CA LEU A 97 7.01 -1.40 -3.84
C LEU A 97 8.25 -1.62 -4.72
N THR A 98 8.04 -1.71 -6.03
CA THR A 98 9.15 -1.85 -6.97
C THR A 98 10.05 -0.62 -6.94
N LYS A 99 9.45 0.57 -6.98
CA LYS A 99 10.22 1.81 -6.95
C LYS A 99 10.88 2.03 -5.59
N LEU A 100 10.22 1.66 -4.52
CA LEU A 100 10.80 1.74 -3.19
C LEU A 100 12.09 0.92 -3.13
N LYS A 101 12.05 -0.28 -3.67
CA LYS A 101 13.22 -1.14 -3.70
C LYS A 101 14.34 -0.56 -4.55
N LEU A 102 14.04 -0.24 -5.80
CA LEU A 102 15.07 0.17 -6.78
C LEU A 102 15.61 1.58 -6.55
N ASP A 103 14.71 2.52 -6.31
CA ASP A 103 15.10 3.93 -6.23
C ASP A 103 15.54 4.36 -4.85
N PHE A 104 15.19 3.63 -3.82
CA PHE A 104 15.46 4.03 -2.44
C PHE A 104 16.24 3.00 -1.64
N GLU A 105 15.78 1.77 -1.57
CA GLU A 105 16.46 0.77 -0.73
C GLU A 105 17.80 0.32 -1.30
N GLU A 106 17.89 0.14 -2.60
CA GLU A 106 19.12 -0.27 -3.26
C GLU A 106 20.01 0.90 -3.67
N ALA A 107 19.49 2.12 -3.61
CA ALA A 107 20.23 3.30 -3.98
C ALA A 107 21.18 3.73 -2.87
N GLU A 108 22.23 4.43 -3.27
CA GLU A 108 23.12 5.07 -2.31
C GLU A 108 22.54 6.44 -1.96
N TRP A 109 22.48 6.73 -0.68
CA TRP A 109 21.83 7.95 -0.24
C TRP A 109 22.74 9.17 -0.18
N GLY A 110 24.06 8.97 -0.23
CA GLY A 110 24.99 10.07 -0.36
C GLY A 110 24.94 11.06 0.80
N ASP A 111 25.05 12.36 0.45
CA ASP A 111 25.08 13.43 1.44
C ASP A 111 23.67 13.87 1.87
N LYS A 112 23.62 14.83 2.79
CA LYS A 112 22.36 15.31 3.35
C LYS A 112 21.44 15.90 2.30
N GLU A 113 21.98 16.65 1.37
CA GLU A 113 21.18 17.26 0.32
C GLU A 113 20.50 16.21 -0.54
N LYS A 114 21.23 15.17 -0.93
CA LYS A 114 20.67 14.07 -1.71
C LYS A 114 19.62 13.30 -0.88
N ARG A 115 19.87 13.12 0.40
CA ARG A 115 18.94 12.43 1.30
C ARG A 115 17.62 13.17 1.42
N LEU A 116 17.68 14.47 1.54
CA LEU A 116 16.47 15.29 1.59
C LEU A 116 15.71 15.21 0.28
N TYR A 117 16.42 15.23 -0.85
CA TYR A 117 15.81 15.07 -2.15
C TYR A 117 15.12 13.72 -2.31
N LEU A 118 15.76 12.64 -1.85
CA LEU A 118 15.16 11.31 -1.91
C LEU A 118 13.91 11.20 -1.04
N HIS A 119 13.96 11.81 0.15
CA HIS A 119 12.77 11.85 1.02
C HIS A 119 11.61 12.56 0.33
N GLU A 120 11.89 13.69 -0.29
CA GLU A 120 10.88 14.46 -0.99
C GLU A 120 10.27 13.65 -2.14
N ARG A 121 11.11 12.94 -2.90
CA ARG A 121 10.62 12.08 -3.98
C ARG A 121 9.77 10.94 -3.48
N LEU A 122 10.15 10.33 -2.37
CA LEU A 122 9.38 9.24 -1.78
C LEU A 122 8.02 9.74 -1.29
N GLN A 123 8.01 10.91 -0.65
CA GLN A 123 6.78 11.54 -0.19
C GLN A 123 5.84 11.81 -1.37
N ALA A 124 6.37 12.27 -2.49
CA ALA A 124 5.58 12.52 -3.68
C ALA A 124 4.90 11.25 -4.20
N LYS A 125 5.58 10.10 -4.11
CA LYS A 125 4.98 8.83 -4.51
C LYS A 125 3.81 8.44 -3.61
N CYS A 126 3.94 8.68 -2.33
CA CYS A 126 2.86 8.43 -1.38
C CYS A 126 1.67 9.33 -1.68
N ASP A 127 1.93 10.60 -1.99
CA ASP A 127 0.89 11.57 -2.28
C ASP A 127 0.12 11.23 -3.55
N VAL A 128 0.81 10.79 -4.60
CA VAL A 128 0.16 10.39 -5.86
C VAL A 128 -0.80 9.23 -5.63
N CYS A 129 -0.37 8.23 -4.87
CA CYS A 129 -1.21 7.09 -4.56
C CYS A 129 -2.45 7.51 -3.78
N HIS A 130 -2.27 8.38 -2.77
CA HIS A 130 -3.37 8.86 -1.96
C HIS A 130 -4.37 9.68 -2.80
N GLU A 131 -3.90 10.54 -3.69
CA GLU A 131 -4.76 11.32 -4.55
C GLU A 131 -5.57 10.45 -5.49
N THR A 132 -4.91 9.45 -6.09
CA THR A 132 -5.55 8.59 -7.08
C THR A 132 -6.62 7.69 -6.48
N LEU A 133 -6.39 7.23 -5.24
CA LEU A 133 -7.26 6.24 -4.60
C LEU A 133 -8.16 6.80 -3.50
N ARG A 134 -8.12 8.09 -3.29
CA ARG A 134 -8.97 8.72 -2.29
C ARG A 134 -10.43 8.67 -2.74
N ASP A 135 -11.30 8.34 -1.83
CA ASP A 135 -12.73 8.31 -2.11
C ASP A 135 -13.37 9.68 -2.09
#